data_8e93b204433e162f2d28b3262d5dc318
#
_entry.id   8e93b204433e162f2d28b3262d5dc318
#
_cell.length_a   1.000
_cell.length_b   1.000
_cell.length_c   1.000
_cell.angle_alpha   90.00
_cell.angle_beta   90.00
_cell.angle_gamma   90.00
#
_symmetry.space_group_name_H-M   'P 1'
#
loop_
_entity.id
_entity.type
_entity.pdbx_description
1 polymer ?
#
loop_
_entity_poly.entity_id
_entity_poly.type
_entity_poly.pdbx_seq_one_letter_code
_entity_poly.pdbx_strand_id
1 'polypeptide(L)'
;MMYYSNGNYEGHARPRKPAGVDHKHAYIIGGGLAGLSAAVFLVRDAQLPGDHIHVLEELTLAGGSLDGAKLPGLGYVVRGGREMENHFECMWDMYSSIPSLEIPGASYLDEYYWLDKDDPNSSNCRLIHKRGNQVPTDGQYQLGKLSNELIKLIMTPEDDLEGQTIEDWFSPAFFETNFWLYWSTMFAFEKWHSLIEMRRYAMRFIHHIDGLPDFTALKFNKYNQYESMTKPLLAYLRDHGVEFRYDCQVENVIVDTANGEKHAKEIQLTEGGQAQTIPLTDDDLVFVTNGSITESSTYGSHHEPAPITNELGGSWQLWEKLAKQSPAFGNPDAFCRNLPARSWFISATATIKNAQLEPYIERLTQRDLHDHKVNTGGIITVTDSNWLLSWTIHRQPHFKDQAENETVVWIYGLYSDTKGNYIPKKITECSGEEITAEWLYHLGVPEAKIKEYAAEDSVQTVPVYMPFITSYFMLRKKGDRPAVVPTGSANLAFIGNFAESPSRDTVFTTEYSVRTAMEAVYTLLDVDRGVPEVFNSIYDLRELMRAMYYMNDQKPLSEMELPLPKALRKPLLKKVEKTWLGELMRDAHLLE
;
A
#
# COMPACT_ATOMS: atom_id res chain seq x y z
N MET A 1 -26.11 1.99 10.63
CA MET A 1 -25.05 2.29 11.63
C MET A 1 -23.98 1.23 11.47
N MET A 2 -22.72 1.62 11.26
CA MET A 2 -21.63 0.65 11.11
C MET A 2 -21.32 -0.01 12.45
N TYR A 3 -21.13 -1.33 12.44
CA TYR A 3 -20.77 -2.12 13.61
C TYR A 3 -19.29 -2.52 13.53
N TYR A 4 -18.63 -2.51 14.67
CA TYR A 4 -17.33 -3.18 14.80
C TYR A 4 -17.54 -4.56 15.41
N SER A 5 -16.67 -5.52 15.09
CA SER A 5 -16.77 -6.93 15.52
C SER A 5 -16.50 -7.14 17.01
N ASN A 6 -16.99 -6.24 17.85
CA ASN A 6 -16.74 -6.20 19.28
C ASN A 6 -17.71 -7.13 20.02
N GLY A 7 -17.43 -8.43 19.96
CA GLY A 7 -18.24 -9.44 20.64
C GLY A 7 -19.55 -9.82 19.92
N ASN A 8 -19.63 -9.59 18.62
CA ASN A 8 -20.82 -9.95 17.81
C ASN A 8 -20.73 -11.40 17.29
N TYR A 9 -20.81 -12.38 18.20
CA TYR A 9 -20.74 -13.80 17.87
C TYR A 9 -21.81 -14.23 16.87
N GLU A 10 -23.06 -13.80 17.06
CA GLU A 10 -24.19 -14.25 16.24
C GLU A 10 -24.08 -13.76 14.78
N GLY A 11 -23.70 -12.51 14.59
CA GLY A 11 -23.48 -11.93 13.27
C GLY A 11 -22.35 -12.63 12.52
N HIS A 12 -21.31 -13.11 13.23
CA HIS A 12 -20.26 -13.91 12.63
C HIS A 12 -20.71 -15.34 12.28
N ALA A 13 -21.41 -15.99 13.21
CA ALA A 13 -21.81 -17.38 13.04
C ALA A 13 -22.91 -17.58 12.00
N ARG A 14 -23.86 -16.65 11.94
CA ARG A 14 -25.03 -16.70 11.06
C ARG A 14 -25.46 -15.30 10.64
N PRO A 15 -24.77 -14.64 9.71
CA PRO A 15 -25.15 -13.32 9.24
C PRO A 15 -26.57 -13.34 8.68
N ARG A 16 -27.37 -12.39 9.12
CA ARG A 16 -28.76 -12.26 8.67
C ARG A 16 -28.78 -11.60 7.29
N LYS A 17 -29.54 -12.19 6.37
CA LYS A 17 -29.79 -11.58 5.07
C LYS A 17 -30.52 -10.24 5.25
N PRO A 18 -29.99 -9.12 4.73
CA PRO A 18 -30.66 -7.83 4.82
C PRO A 18 -32.04 -7.83 4.15
N ALA A 19 -32.99 -7.09 4.71
CA ALA A 19 -34.34 -7.03 4.17
C ALA A 19 -34.35 -6.40 2.76
N GLY A 20 -35.07 -7.01 1.83
CA GLY A 20 -35.28 -6.50 0.47
C GLY A 20 -34.04 -6.60 -0.45
N VAL A 21 -32.96 -7.22 0.00
CA VAL A 21 -31.71 -7.30 -0.78
C VAL A 21 -31.88 -8.02 -2.11
N ASP A 22 -32.79 -8.98 -2.23
CA ASP A 22 -33.04 -9.72 -3.47
C ASP A 22 -33.54 -8.86 -4.65
N HIS A 23 -34.04 -7.66 -4.36
CA HIS A 23 -34.55 -6.72 -5.36
C HIS A 23 -33.55 -5.60 -5.68
N LYS A 24 -32.44 -5.53 -4.95
CA LYS A 24 -31.44 -4.50 -5.13
C LYS A 24 -30.45 -4.86 -6.25
N HIS A 25 -29.93 -3.81 -6.89
CA HIS A 25 -28.80 -3.90 -7.79
C HIS A 25 -27.65 -3.08 -7.25
N ALA A 26 -26.41 -3.48 -7.55
CA ALA A 26 -25.20 -2.76 -7.14
C ALA A 26 -24.34 -2.46 -8.36
N TYR A 27 -24.05 -1.18 -8.54
CA TYR A 27 -23.12 -0.68 -9.55
C TYR A 27 -21.80 -0.29 -8.88
N ILE A 28 -20.73 -0.99 -9.21
CA ILE A 28 -19.40 -0.77 -8.65
C ILE A 28 -18.54 -0.12 -9.72
N ILE A 29 -18.13 1.12 -9.48
CA ILE A 29 -17.33 1.91 -10.42
C ILE A 29 -15.85 1.73 -10.08
N GLY A 30 -15.14 1.03 -10.94
CA GLY A 30 -13.75 0.64 -10.79
C GLY A 30 -13.57 -0.81 -10.30
N GLY A 31 -12.89 -1.62 -11.10
CA GLY A 31 -12.58 -3.03 -10.84
C GLY A 31 -11.26 -3.26 -10.10
N GLY A 32 -10.76 -2.27 -9.34
CA GLY A 32 -9.62 -2.41 -8.45
C GLY A 32 -9.96 -3.21 -7.19
N LEU A 33 -8.99 -3.41 -6.29
CA LEU A 33 -9.18 -4.21 -5.06
C LEU A 33 -10.40 -3.78 -4.24
N ALA A 34 -10.63 -2.48 -4.07
CA ALA A 34 -11.79 -1.99 -3.33
C ALA A 34 -13.11 -2.39 -4.00
N GLY A 35 -13.22 -2.24 -5.32
CA GLY A 35 -14.43 -2.64 -6.07
C GLY A 35 -14.66 -4.14 -6.03
N LEU A 36 -13.62 -4.95 -6.26
CA LEU A 36 -13.70 -6.40 -6.18
C LEU A 36 -14.08 -6.87 -4.76
N SER A 37 -13.54 -6.24 -3.73
CA SER A 37 -13.89 -6.53 -2.33
C SER A 37 -15.34 -6.17 -2.01
N ALA A 38 -15.84 -5.04 -2.50
CA ALA A 38 -17.24 -4.67 -2.36
C ALA A 38 -18.15 -5.73 -2.99
N ALA A 39 -17.82 -6.23 -4.18
CA ALA A 39 -18.55 -7.32 -4.82
C ALA A 39 -18.55 -8.60 -3.97
N VAL A 40 -17.39 -8.97 -3.37
CA VAL A 40 -17.32 -10.14 -2.47
C VAL A 40 -18.24 -9.96 -1.26
N PHE A 41 -18.20 -8.82 -0.59
CA PHE A 41 -19.02 -8.58 0.59
C PHE A 41 -20.52 -8.48 0.25
N LEU A 42 -20.87 -7.97 -0.92
CA LEU A 42 -22.25 -7.99 -1.43
C LEU A 42 -22.75 -9.42 -1.63
N VAL A 43 -21.99 -10.28 -2.29
CA VAL A 43 -22.35 -11.70 -2.51
C VAL A 43 -22.36 -12.47 -1.20
N ARG A 44 -21.26 -12.42 -0.44
CA ARG A 44 -21.02 -13.31 0.69
C ARG A 44 -21.81 -12.90 1.94
N ASP A 45 -21.76 -11.61 2.29
CA ASP A 45 -22.25 -11.10 3.58
C ASP A 45 -23.63 -10.48 3.46
N ALA A 46 -23.86 -9.64 2.47
CA ALA A 46 -25.18 -9.06 2.19
C ALA A 46 -26.11 -10.04 1.46
N GLN A 47 -25.58 -11.13 0.88
CA GLN A 47 -26.32 -12.15 0.17
C GLN A 47 -27.14 -11.58 -1.01
N LEU A 48 -26.58 -10.54 -1.67
CA LEU A 48 -27.12 -9.98 -2.91
C LEU A 48 -26.91 -11.01 -4.04
N PRO A 49 -27.92 -11.27 -4.91
CA PRO A 49 -27.72 -12.12 -6.08
C PRO A 49 -26.57 -11.60 -6.96
N GLY A 50 -25.68 -12.50 -7.39
CA GLY A 50 -24.49 -12.08 -8.11
C GLY A 50 -24.79 -11.43 -9.46
N ASP A 51 -25.81 -11.87 -10.17
CA ASP A 51 -26.32 -11.29 -11.42
C ASP A 51 -26.94 -9.89 -11.25
N HIS A 52 -27.11 -9.42 -10.01
CA HIS A 52 -27.49 -8.05 -9.69
C HIS A 52 -26.29 -7.16 -9.37
N ILE A 53 -25.07 -7.66 -9.48
CA ILE A 53 -23.82 -6.91 -9.18
C ILE A 53 -23.09 -6.64 -10.50
N HIS A 54 -22.89 -5.36 -10.80
CA HIS A 54 -22.29 -4.88 -12.04
C HIS A 54 -21.00 -4.11 -11.74
N VAL A 55 -19.84 -4.66 -12.13
CA VAL A 55 -18.54 -4.00 -12.01
C VAL A 55 -18.24 -3.27 -13.32
N LEU A 56 -18.13 -1.95 -13.26
CA LEU A 56 -17.86 -1.07 -14.39
C LEU A 56 -16.38 -0.69 -14.38
N GLU A 57 -15.60 -1.24 -15.30
CA GLU A 57 -14.14 -1.05 -15.35
C GLU A 57 -13.74 -0.35 -16.66
N GLU A 58 -13.02 0.77 -16.54
CA GLU A 58 -12.56 1.56 -17.69
C GLU A 58 -11.57 0.80 -18.57
N LEU A 59 -10.73 -0.02 -17.96
CA LEU A 59 -9.73 -0.82 -18.67
C LEU A 59 -10.31 -2.14 -19.18
N THR A 60 -9.55 -2.83 -20.01
CA THR A 60 -9.87 -4.18 -20.48
C THR A 60 -9.54 -5.28 -19.46
N LEU A 61 -9.01 -4.90 -18.31
CA LEU A 61 -8.54 -5.79 -17.25
C LEU A 61 -8.83 -5.17 -15.87
N ALA A 62 -9.49 -5.92 -15.01
CA ALA A 62 -9.68 -5.55 -13.60
C ALA A 62 -8.41 -5.82 -12.77
N GLY A 63 -8.29 -5.15 -11.61
CA GLY A 63 -7.19 -5.32 -10.66
C GLY A 63 -6.63 -4.00 -10.13
N GLY A 64 -6.82 -2.91 -10.88
CA GLY A 64 -6.39 -1.57 -10.48
C GLY A 64 -4.88 -1.50 -10.24
N SER A 65 -4.47 -1.19 -9.01
CA SER A 65 -3.06 -1.08 -8.63
C SER A 65 -2.42 -2.40 -8.17
N LEU A 66 -3.17 -3.52 -8.14
CA LEU A 66 -2.61 -4.85 -7.88
C LEU A 66 -1.97 -5.39 -9.14
N ASP A 67 -0.66 -5.32 -9.18
CA ASP A 67 0.11 -5.48 -10.40
C ASP A 67 0.74 -6.83 -10.62
N GLY A 68 0.98 -7.01 -11.88
CA GLY A 68 1.79 -7.97 -12.57
C GLY A 68 1.26 -8.11 -14.00
N ALA A 69 1.97 -7.54 -14.95
CA ALA A 69 1.63 -7.64 -16.36
C ALA A 69 2.84 -8.00 -17.20
N LYS A 70 2.62 -8.72 -18.29
CA LYS A 70 3.60 -8.87 -19.38
C LYS A 70 3.10 -8.07 -20.56
N LEU A 71 3.75 -6.97 -20.83
CA LEU A 71 3.38 -6.08 -21.93
C LEU A 71 3.98 -6.59 -23.24
N PRO A 72 3.19 -6.71 -24.32
CA PRO A 72 3.68 -7.19 -25.61
C PRO A 72 4.83 -6.32 -26.13
N GLY A 73 5.95 -6.93 -26.45
CA GLY A 73 7.15 -6.24 -26.97
C GLY A 73 7.97 -5.46 -25.94
N LEU A 74 7.51 -5.30 -24.71
CA LEU A 74 8.22 -4.58 -23.65
C LEU A 74 8.78 -5.51 -22.57
N GLY A 75 8.01 -6.51 -22.12
CA GLY A 75 8.43 -7.42 -21.06
C GLY A 75 7.56 -7.36 -19.81
N TYR A 76 8.09 -7.85 -18.69
CA TYR A 76 7.38 -7.87 -17.42
C TYR A 76 7.36 -6.47 -16.78
N VAL A 77 6.22 -6.15 -16.16
CA VAL A 77 6.01 -4.88 -15.47
C VAL A 77 5.36 -5.12 -14.10
N VAL A 78 5.98 -4.52 -13.07
CA VAL A 78 5.46 -4.39 -11.72
C VAL A 78 5.56 -2.91 -11.34
N ARG A 79 4.44 -2.27 -10.93
CA ARG A 79 4.42 -0.83 -10.60
C ARG A 79 4.65 -0.55 -9.12
N GLY A 80 4.76 -1.58 -8.30
CA GLY A 80 5.09 -1.46 -6.88
C GLY A 80 4.98 -2.78 -6.14
N GLY A 81 5.69 -2.89 -5.04
CA GLY A 81 5.50 -3.94 -4.05
C GLY A 81 4.21 -3.71 -3.26
N ARG A 82 3.56 -4.78 -2.83
CA ARG A 82 2.44 -4.74 -1.90
C ARG A 82 2.72 -5.77 -0.82
N GLU A 83 3.31 -5.27 0.24
CA GLU A 83 3.59 -6.07 1.41
C GLU A 83 2.34 -6.19 2.28
N MET A 84 2.23 -7.30 2.98
CA MET A 84 1.14 -7.58 3.91
C MET A 84 1.70 -7.84 5.31
N GLU A 85 0.85 -7.66 6.32
CA GLU A 85 1.23 -7.89 7.70
C GLU A 85 0.11 -8.61 8.47
N ASN A 86 0.34 -8.94 9.74
CA ASN A 86 -0.57 -9.79 10.51
C ASN A 86 -1.94 -9.16 10.79
N HIS A 87 -2.02 -7.83 10.86
CA HIS A 87 -3.23 -7.08 11.23
C HIS A 87 -3.95 -6.49 10.02
N PHE A 88 -4.11 -7.28 8.98
CA PHE A 88 -4.96 -6.99 7.82
C PHE A 88 -6.27 -7.81 7.92
N GLU A 89 -7.02 -7.58 9.03
CA GLU A 89 -8.14 -8.43 9.44
C GLU A 89 -9.28 -8.46 8.42
N CYS A 90 -9.63 -7.33 7.80
CA CYS A 90 -10.67 -7.30 6.76
C CYS A 90 -10.22 -8.08 5.51
N MET A 91 -8.96 -7.94 5.14
CA MET A 91 -8.38 -8.65 4.00
C MET A 91 -8.30 -10.16 4.29
N TRP A 92 -7.82 -10.55 5.46
CA TRP A 92 -7.76 -11.97 5.85
C TRP A 92 -9.14 -12.60 5.95
N ASP A 93 -10.14 -11.87 6.50
CA ASP A 93 -11.54 -12.31 6.52
C ASP A 93 -12.07 -12.55 5.09
N MET A 94 -11.84 -11.62 4.18
CA MET A 94 -12.25 -11.77 2.79
C MET A 94 -11.59 -13.00 2.13
N TYR A 95 -10.26 -13.08 2.19
CA TYR A 95 -9.51 -14.13 1.51
C TYR A 95 -9.64 -15.53 2.15
N SER A 96 -10.17 -15.63 3.37
CA SER A 96 -10.53 -16.92 3.97
C SER A 96 -11.65 -17.65 3.22
N SER A 97 -12.46 -16.90 2.45
CA SER A 97 -13.55 -17.43 1.65
C SER A 97 -13.25 -17.53 0.14
N ILE A 98 -12.12 -16.98 -0.30
CA ILE A 98 -11.72 -17.04 -1.72
C ILE A 98 -10.90 -18.31 -1.98
N PRO A 99 -11.35 -19.20 -2.88
CA PRO A 99 -10.61 -20.42 -3.19
C PRO A 99 -9.22 -20.14 -3.77
N SER A 100 -8.21 -20.89 -3.33
CA SER A 100 -6.90 -20.90 -3.95
C SER A 100 -6.99 -21.45 -5.38
N LEU A 101 -6.26 -20.84 -6.31
CA LEU A 101 -6.09 -21.36 -7.67
C LEU A 101 -4.92 -22.35 -7.78
N GLU A 102 -4.10 -22.46 -6.74
CA GLU A 102 -2.91 -23.31 -6.71
C GLU A 102 -3.15 -24.62 -5.94
N ILE A 103 -3.94 -24.56 -4.86
CA ILE A 103 -4.12 -25.67 -3.92
C ILE A 103 -5.61 -26.05 -3.86
N PRO A 104 -6.02 -27.16 -4.49
CA PRO A 104 -7.41 -27.59 -4.48
C PRO A 104 -7.96 -27.79 -3.05
N GLY A 105 -9.11 -27.19 -2.76
CA GLY A 105 -9.80 -27.30 -1.47
C GLY A 105 -9.28 -26.37 -0.37
N ALA A 106 -8.24 -25.57 -0.64
CA ALA A 106 -7.76 -24.53 0.24
C ALA A 106 -8.33 -23.16 -0.13
N SER A 107 -8.37 -22.23 0.84
CA SER A 107 -8.56 -20.81 0.56
C SER A 107 -7.22 -20.16 0.15
N TYR A 108 -7.31 -18.97 -0.47
CA TYR A 108 -6.10 -18.16 -0.69
C TYR A 108 -5.38 -17.82 0.62
N LEU A 109 -6.13 -17.59 1.72
CA LEU A 109 -5.53 -17.35 3.03
C LEU A 109 -4.75 -18.58 3.54
N ASP A 110 -5.26 -19.79 3.33
CA ASP A 110 -4.55 -21.02 3.70
C ASP A 110 -3.25 -21.16 2.91
N GLU A 111 -3.31 -20.98 1.57
CA GLU A 111 -2.14 -20.99 0.69
C GLU A 111 -1.08 -19.99 1.16
N TYR A 112 -1.52 -18.76 1.44
CA TYR A 112 -0.65 -17.67 1.87
C TYR A 112 -0.01 -17.96 3.24
N TYR A 113 -0.80 -18.47 4.20
CA TYR A 113 -0.34 -18.86 5.53
C TYR A 113 0.72 -19.96 5.45
N TRP A 114 0.49 -21.01 4.66
CA TRP A 114 1.44 -22.12 4.54
C TRP A 114 2.73 -21.69 3.87
N LEU A 115 2.63 -20.86 2.83
CA LEU A 115 3.80 -20.30 2.17
C LEU A 115 4.71 -19.53 3.15
N ASP A 116 4.12 -18.58 3.88
CA ASP A 116 4.91 -17.73 4.78
C ASP A 116 5.37 -18.47 6.05
N LYS A 117 4.73 -19.55 6.41
CA LYS A 117 5.17 -20.44 7.50
C LYS A 117 6.36 -21.33 7.09
N ASP A 118 6.34 -21.82 5.87
CA ASP A 118 7.39 -22.68 5.31
C ASP A 118 8.63 -21.88 4.90
N ASP A 119 8.43 -20.67 4.35
CA ASP A 119 9.45 -19.75 3.90
C ASP A 119 9.19 -18.35 4.47
N PRO A 120 9.49 -18.12 5.76
CA PRO A 120 9.23 -16.84 6.43
C PRO A 120 10.11 -15.73 5.88
N ASN A 121 9.52 -14.54 5.75
CA ASN A 121 10.23 -13.39 5.19
C ASN A 121 11.30 -12.85 6.13
N SER A 122 12.46 -12.50 5.56
CA SER A 122 13.50 -11.72 6.22
C SER A 122 14.46 -11.13 5.20
N SER A 123 15.13 -10.04 5.54
CA SER A 123 16.18 -9.42 4.71
C SER A 123 17.55 -9.57 5.34
N ASN A 124 18.52 -10.05 4.59
CA ASN A 124 19.93 -10.13 5.00
C ASN A 124 20.69 -8.84 4.66
N CYS A 125 20.12 -7.96 3.83
CA CYS A 125 20.73 -6.71 3.41
C CYS A 125 19.67 -5.64 3.21
N ARG A 126 19.58 -4.70 4.15
CA ARG A 126 18.61 -3.61 4.09
C ARG A 126 19.16 -2.37 3.39
N LEU A 127 20.42 -2.06 3.63
CA LEU A 127 21.08 -0.85 3.16
C LEU A 127 22.45 -1.17 2.53
N ILE A 128 22.76 -0.49 1.42
CA ILE A 128 24.06 -0.53 0.77
C ILE A 128 24.57 0.88 0.49
N HIS A 129 25.88 1.02 0.34
CA HIS A 129 26.57 2.24 -0.07
C HIS A 129 27.85 1.93 -0.85
N LYS A 130 28.52 2.96 -1.35
CA LYS A 130 29.86 2.86 -1.95
C LYS A 130 29.99 1.65 -2.89
N ARG A 131 29.05 1.56 -3.82
CA ARG A 131 29.05 0.52 -4.86
C ARG A 131 28.90 -0.90 -4.29
N GLY A 132 27.81 -1.13 -3.56
CA GLY A 132 27.40 -2.45 -3.10
C GLY A 132 28.09 -2.95 -1.83
N ASN A 133 28.67 -2.08 -1.02
CA ASN A 133 29.06 -2.43 0.32
C ASN A 133 27.81 -2.37 1.24
N GLN A 134 27.62 -3.40 2.06
CA GLN A 134 26.55 -3.39 3.05
C GLN A 134 26.83 -2.33 4.11
N VAL A 135 25.79 -1.62 4.54
CA VAL A 135 25.82 -0.75 5.72
C VAL A 135 25.41 -1.59 6.91
N PRO A 136 26.31 -1.82 7.89
CA PRO A 136 25.93 -2.48 9.13
C PRO A 136 24.87 -1.63 9.84
N THR A 137 23.74 -2.22 10.15
CA THR A 137 22.63 -1.50 10.79
C THR A 137 22.50 -1.83 12.27
N ASP A 138 22.95 -3.01 12.70
CA ASP A 138 22.88 -3.55 14.06
C ASP A 138 21.52 -3.35 14.75
N GLY A 139 20.45 -3.13 13.95
CA GLY A 139 19.12 -2.83 14.44
C GLY A 139 18.97 -1.44 15.08
N GLN A 140 19.95 -0.56 14.94
CA GLN A 140 19.93 0.76 15.57
C GLN A 140 19.20 1.80 14.73
N TYR A 141 18.33 2.55 15.39
CA TYR A 141 17.57 3.65 14.79
C TYR A 141 18.23 5.00 14.87
N GLN A 142 19.17 5.18 15.79
CA GLN A 142 19.89 6.45 16.03
C GLN A 142 18.96 7.62 16.41
N LEU A 143 17.79 7.32 16.98
CA LEU A 143 16.83 8.35 17.38
C LEU A 143 17.24 9.06 18.67
N GLY A 144 17.65 8.32 19.70
CA GLY A 144 17.96 8.90 20.99
C GLY A 144 16.89 9.90 21.46
N LYS A 145 17.27 11.16 21.72
CA LYS A 145 16.33 12.22 22.14
C LYS A 145 15.31 12.61 21.06
N LEU A 146 15.58 12.33 19.80
CA LEU A 146 14.69 12.66 18.70
C LEU A 146 13.41 11.82 18.73
N SER A 147 13.39 10.69 19.45
CA SER A 147 12.19 9.91 19.71
C SER A 147 11.06 10.74 20.36
N ASN A 148 11.41 11.80 21.12
CA ASN A 148 10.42 12.72 21.70
C ASN A 148 9.62 13.48 20.63
N GLU A 149 10.17 13.71 19.44
CA GLU A 149 9.48 14.39 18.34
C GLU A 149 8.36 13.48 17.79
N LEU A 150 8.60 12.16 17.68
CA LEU A 150 7.58 11.16 17.32
C LEU A 150 6.50 11.03 18.41
N ILE A 151 6.89 10.96 19.68
CA ILE A 151 5.94 10.91 20.80
C ILE A 151 5.05 12.15 20.79
N LYS A 152 5.63 13.33 20.61
CA LYS A 152 4.88 14.59 20.51
C LYS A 152 3.89 14.55 19.33
N LEU A 153 4.31 14.03 18.17
CA LEU A 153 3.45 13.90 17.01
C LEU A 153 2.23 12.99 17.32
N ILE A 154 2.46 11.82 17.90
CA ILE A 154 1.41 10.87 18.27
C ILE A 154 0.40 11.51 19.25
N MET A 155 0.90 12.29 20.21
CA MET A 155 0.08 12.95 21.24
C MET A 155 -0.67 14.18 20.74
N THR A 156 -0.30 14.75 19.58
CA THR A 156 -0.95 15.94 19.03
C THR A 156 -2.26 15.55 18.30
N PRO A 157 -3.38 16.25 18.55
CA PRO A 157 -4.61 16.03 17.81
C PRO A 157 -4.40 16.21 16.31
N GLU A 158 -5.09 15.40 15.51
CA GLU A 158 -4.94 15.41 14.05
C GLU A 158 -5.36 16.76 13.44
N ASP A 159 -6.41 17.38 13.99
CA ASP A 159 -6.92 18.67 13.52
C ASP A 159 -5.86 19.81 13.66
N ASP A 160 -4.90 19.68 14.61
CA ASP A 160 -3.81 20.64 14.80
C ASP A 160 -2.64 20.45 13.80
N LEU A 161 -2.69 19.39 12.98
CA LEU A 161 -1.64 19.04 12.02
C LEU A 161 -2.03 19.38 10.57
N GLU A 162 -3.23 19.93 10.36
CA GLU A 162 -3.70 20.27 9.01
C GLU A 162 -2.75 21.25 8.29
N GLY A 163 -2.43 20.93 7.04
CA GLY A 163 -1.59 21.77 6.19
C GLY A 163 -0.10 21.80 6.56
N GLN A 164 0.34 20.99 7.53
CA GLN A 164 1.75 20.85 7.89
C GLN A 164 2.41 19.70 7.13
N THR A 165 3.67 19.89 6.76
CA THR A 165 4.55 18.87 6.20
C THR A 165 5.30 18.13 7.30
N ILE A 166 5.91 17.00 6.94
CA ILE A 166 6.80 16.27 7.86
C ILE A 166 8.02 17.13 8.23
N GLU A 167 8.57 17.91 7.27
CA GLU A 167 9.72 18.79 7.52
C GLU A 167 9.40 20.02 8.38
N ASP A 168 8.14 20.43 8.48
CA ASP A 168 7.71 21.50 9.40
C ASP A 168 7.73 21.06 10.87
N TRP A 169 7.69 19.76 11.12
CA TRP A 169 7.57 19.19 12.45
C TRP A 169 8.90 18.70 13.02
N PHE A 170 9.63 17.91 12.23
CA PHE A 170 10.84 17.25 12.68
C PHE A 170 12.07 18.12 12.48
N SER A 171 13.00 18.07 13.44
CA SER A 171 14.28 18.74 13.33
C SER A 171 15.13 18.16 12.18
N PRO A 172 16.07 18.94 11.60
CA PRO A 172 16.97 18.42 10.55
C PRO A 172 17.72 17.16 10.97
N ALA A 173 18.09 17.01 12.24
CA ALA A 173 18.79 15.84 12.76
C ALA A 173 17.95 14.55 12.69
N PHE A 174 16.63 14.65 12.75
CA PHE A 174 15.73 13.49 12.59
C PHE A 174 15.91 12.82 11.24
N PHE A 175 16.08 13.61 10.20
CA PHE A 175 16.23 13.13 8.83
C PHE A 175 17.58 12.48 8.51
N GLU A 176 18.54 12.57 9.42
CA GLU A 176 19.86 11.93 9.34
C GLU A 176 19.89 10.57 10.06
N THR A 177 18.78 10.16 10.66
CA THR A 177 18.68 8.89 11.42
C THR A 177 18.41 7.70 10.51
N ASN A 178 18.83 6.51 10.95
CA ASN A 178 18.45 5.26 10.29
C ASN A 178 16.93 5.03 10.35
N PHE A 179 16.26 5.50 11.41
CA PHE A 179 14.80 5.44 11.51
C PHE A 179 14.12 6.10 10.31
N TRP A 180 14.49 7.35 10.00
CA TRP A 180 13.91 8.04 8.86
C TRP A 180 14.20 7.31 7.54
N LEU A 181 15.41 6.82 7.37
CA LEU A 181 15.80 6.09 6.16
C LEU A 181 14.98 4.81 5.97
N TYR A 182 14.79 4.02 7.03
CA TYR A 182 13.94 2.83 6.98
C TYR A 182 12.48 3.18 6.73
N TRP A 183 11.98 4.17 7.46
CA TRP A 183 10.59 4.61 7.40
C TRP A 183 10.23 5.19 6.02
N SER A 184 11.02 6.14 5.54
CA SER A 184 10.79 6.81 4.27
C SER A 184 10.83 5.84 3.09
N THR A 185 11.77 4.90 3.07
CA THR A 185 11.91 3.96 1.96
C THR A 185 10.90 2.81 2.03
N MET A 186 10.44 2.42 3.22
CA MET A 186 9.38 1.42 3.37
C MET A 186 8.02 1.92 2.88
N PHE A 187 7.67 3.17 3.22
CA PHE A 187 6.36 3.75 2.93
C PHE A 187 6.37 4.76 1.78
N ALA A 188 7.51 5.00 1.13
CA ALA A 188 7.70 6.05 0.11
C ALA A 188 7.38 7.47 0.63
N PHE A 189 7.69 7.76 1.91
CA PHE A 189 7.55 9.10 2.46
C PHE A 189 8.69 10.01 2.03
N GLU A 190 8.33 11.25 1.69
CA GLU A 190 9.26 12.36 1.57
C GLU A 190 8.95 13.45 2.61
N LYS A 191 9.93 14.30 2.87
CA LYS A 191 9.86 15.35 3.93
C LYS A 191 8.69 16.32 3.75
N TRP A 192 8.31 16.59 2.50
CA TRP A 192 7.23 17.52 2.11
C TRP A 192 5.83 16.88 2.11
N HIS A 193 5.71 15.58 2.40
CA HIS A 193 4.43 14.91 2.54
C HIS A 193 3.66 15.33 3.80
N SER A 194 2.38 15.01 3.83
CA SER A 194 1.45 15.35 4.90
C SER A 194 1.87 14.78 6.26
N LEU A 195 1.95 15.63 7.26
CA LEU A 195 2.23 15.26 8.64
C LEU A 195 1.10 14.41 9.25
N ILE A 196 -0.15 14.62 8.82
CA ILE A 196 -1.30 13.79 9.23
C ILE A 196 -1.06 12.32 8.85
N GLU A 197 -0.61 12.08 7.62
CA GLU A 197 -0.33 10.72 7.16
C GLU A 197 0.83 10.11 7.94
N MET A 198 1.92 10.83 8.16
CA MET A 198 3.04 10.37 9.00
C MET A 198 2.57 9.95 10.39
N ARG A 199 1.69 10.75 11.01
CA ARG A 199 1.11 10.44 12.33
C ARG A 199 0.28 9.15 12.30
N ARG A 200 -0.61 9.00 11.31
CA ARG A 200 -1.45 7.80 11.16
C ARG A 200 -0.61 6.55 11.00
N TYR A 201 0.44 6.62 10.19
CA TYR A 201 1.36 5.50 9.99
C TYR A 201 2.15 5.16 11.26
N ALA A 202 2.65 6.16 11.97
CA ALA A 202 3.34 5.95 13.23
C ALA A 202 2.42 5.25 14.25
N MET A 203 1.15 5.68 14.35
CA MET A 203 0.17 5.04 15.23
C MET A 203 -0.18 3.62 14.79
N ARG A 204 -0.27 3.37 13.49
CA ARG A 204 -0.71 2.08 12.93
C ARG A 204 0.39 1.02 12.96
N PHE A 205 1.65 1.41 12.76
CA PHE A 205 2.75 0.47 12.52
C PHE A 205 3.85 0.45 13.59
N ILE A 206 3.65 1.10 14.75
CA ILE A 206 4.66 1.11 15.80
C ILE A 206 5.00 -0.29 16.34
N HIS A 207 4.09 -1.24 16.23
CA HIS A 207 4.32 -2.64 16.62
C HIS A 207 5.31 -3.37 15.71
N HIS A 208 5.62 -2.82 14.53
CA HIS A 208 6.64 -3.35 13.62
C HIS A 208 8.02 -2.73 13.81
N ILE A 209 8.18 -1.95 14.87
CA ILE A 209 9.43 -1.19 15.09
C ILE A 209 10.66 -2.10 15.18
N ASP A 210 10.53 -3.31 15.65
CA ASP A 210 11.63 -4.27 15.73
C ASP A 210 12.01 -4.89 14.39
N GLY A 211 11.05 -5.00 13.47
CA GLY A 211 11.20 -5.62 12.15
C GLY A 211 11.47 -4.66 10.99
N LEU A 212 11.62 -3.35 11.22
CA LEU A 212 11.96 -2.40 10.15
C LEU A 212 13.35 -2.63 9.54
N PRO A 213 14.40 -3.01 10.31
CA PRO A 213 15.72 -3.24 9.76
C PRO A 213 15.85 -4.50 8.89
N ASP A 214 15.03 -5.52 9.13
CA ASP A 214 15.14 -6.83 8.49
C ASP A 214 13.85 -7.33 7.80
N PHE A 215 12.78 -6.54 7.85
CA PHE A 215 11.46 -6.85 7.26
C PHE A 215 10.80 -8.17 7.71
N THR A 216 11.16 -8.72 8.85
CA THR A 216 10.57 -9.96 9.39
C THR A 216 9.07 -9.86 9.64
N ALA A 217 8.56 -8.64 9.83
CA ALA A 217 7.13 -8.38 10.01
C ALA A 217 6.31 -8.50 8.73
N LEU A 218 6.93 -8.40 7.56
CA LEU A 218 6.26 -8.37 6.27
C LEU A 218 6.10 -9.76 5.67
N LYS A 219 5.08 -9.89 4.82
CA LYS A 219 4.76 -11.11 4.08
C LYS A 219 4.54 -10.80 2.61
N PHE A 220 4.88 -11.75 1.76
CA PHE A 220 4.80 -11.60 0.31
C PHE A 220 4.11 -12.79 -0.35
N ASN A 221 3.44 -12.53 -1.45
CA ASN A 221 2.84 -13.54 -2.30
C ASN A 221 3.89 -14.48 -2.94
N LYS A 222 3.40 -15.60 -3.44
CA LYS A 222 4.22 -16.51 -4.26
C LYS A 222 4.59 -15.87 -5.60
N TYR A 223 3.59 -15.33 -6.29
CA TYR A 223 3.73 -14.60 -7.55
C TYR A 223 3.38 -13.12 -7.36
N ASN A 224 3.35 -12.35 -8.44
CA ASN A 224 2.86 -10.96 -8.40
C ASN A 224 1.40 -10.88 -7.90
N GLN A 225 0.97 -9.69 -7.51
CA GLN A 225 -0.34 -9.51 -6.86
C GLN A 225 -1.51 -9.80 -7.82
N TYR A 226 -1.35 -9.55 -9.11
CA TYR A 226 -2.41 -9.85 -10.06
C TYR A 226 -2.70 -11.36 -10.12
N GLU A 227 -1.65 -12.16 -10.20
CA GLU A 227 -1.79 -13.62 -10.29
C GLU A 227 -2.19 -14.26 -8.97
N SER A 228 -1.66 -13.75 -7.86
CA SER A 228 -1.90 -14.33 -6.53
C SER A 228 -3.20 -13.83 -5.88
N MET A 229 -3.56 -12.56 -6.06
CA MET A 229 -4.68 -11.93 -5.35
C MET A 229 -5.86 -11.63 -6.26
N THR A 230 -5.65 -11.00 -7.42
CA THR A 230 -6.72 -10.54 -8.28
C THR A 230 -7.40 -11.69 -9.03
N LYS A 231 -6.63 -12.60 -9.61
CA LYS A 231 -7.21 -13.75 -10.36
C LYS A 231 -8.14 -14.62 -9.52
N PRO A 232 -7.81 -15.00 -8.25
CA PRO A 232 -8.73 -15.74 -7.41
C PRO A 232 -10.03 -14.99 -7.11
N LEU A 233 -9.96 -13.66 -6.84
CA LEU A 233 -11.15 -12.83 -6.66
C LEU A 233 -12.04 -12.82 -7.89
N LEU A 234 -11.47 -12.63 -9.08
CA LEU A 234 -12.21 -12.65 -10.35
C LEU A 234 -12.86 -14.00 -10.61
N ALA A 235 -12.16 -15.10 -10.31
CA ALA A 235 -12.73 -16.44 -10.44
C ALA A 235 -13.93 -16.63 -9.51
N TYR A 236 -13.75 -16.31 -8.22
CA TYR A 236 -14.82 -16.38 -7.22
C TYR A 236 -16.06 -15.57 -7.62
N LEU A 237 -15.87 -14.32 -8.04
CA LEU A 237 -16.98 -13.43 -8.40
C LEU A 237 -17.73 -13.89 -9.65
N ARG A 238 -17.00 -14.38 -10.66
CA ARG A 238 -17.61 -14.95 -11.89
C ARG A 238 -18.40 -16.22 -11.58
N ASP A 239 -17.88 -17.08 -10.72
CA ASP A 239 -18.58 -18.31 -10.29
C ASP A 239 -19.88 -17.99 -9.53
N HIS A 240 -19.98 -16.81 -8.93
CA HIS A 240 -21.19 -16.29 -8.27
C HIS A 240 -22.10 -15.48 -9.20
N GLY A 241 -21.75 -15.33 -10.48
CA GLY A 241 -22.58 -14.65 -11.46
C GLY A 241 -22.42 -13.14 -11.53
N VAL A 242 -21.38 -12.57 -10.89
CA VAL A 242 -21.12 -11.11 -10.96
C VAL A 242 -20.76 -10.69 -12.38
N GLU A 243 -21.41 -9.64 -12.88
CA GLU A 243 -21.20 -9.10 -14.21
C GLU A 243 -20.01 -8.11 -14.22
N PHE A 244 -19.12 -8.28 -15.21
CA PHE A 244 -18.00 -7.38 -15.45
C PHE A 244 -18.17 -6.70 -16.81
N ARG A 245 -18.24 -5.37 -16.81
CA ARG A 245 -18.28 -4.55 -18.01
C ARG A 245 -16.95 -3.82 -18.14
N TYR A 246 -16.14 -4.26 -19.09
CA TYR A 246 -14.84 -3.67 -19.42
C TYR A 246 -14.97 -2.65 -20.55
N ASP A 247 -13.94 -1.82 -20.76
CA ASP A 247 -13.97 -0.71 -21.70
C ASP A 247 -15.19 0.20 -21.43
N CYS A 248 -15.49 0.37 -20.14
CA CYS A 248 -16.68 1.05 -19.61
C CYS A 248 -16.26 2.19 -18.69
N GLN A 249 -16.07 3.37 -19.25
CA GLN A 249 -15.71 4.59 -18.53
C GLN A 249 -16.95 5.27 -17.97
N VAL A 250 -17.05 5.33 -16.63
CA VAL A 250 -18.10 6.12 -15.98
C VAL A 250 -17.71 7.60 -15.99
N GLU A 251 -18.50 8.39 -16.73
CA GLU A 251 -18.27 9.81 -16.91
C GLU A 251 -18.79 10.65 -15.73
N ASN A 252 -19.92 10.26 -15.15
CA ASN A 252 -20.54 10.96 -14.03
C ASN A 252 -21.56 10.08 -13.31
N VAL A 253 -21.80 10.40 -12.03
CA VAL A 253 -22.96 9.91 -11.28
C VAL A 253 -23.77 11.13 -10.84
N ILE A 254 -25.00 11.23 -11.32
CA ILE A 254 -25.90 12.32 -10.96
C ILE A 254 -26.52 12.00 -9.60
N VAL A 255 -26.34 12.90 -8.64
CA VAL A 255 -26.80 12.74 -7.26
C VAL A 255 -27.78 13.84 -6.90
N ASP A 256 -28.97 13.47 -6.46
CA ASP A 256 -29.89 14.40 -5.82
C ASP A 256 -29.39 14.66 -4.40
N THR A 257 -29.15 15.92 -4.08
CA THR A 257 -28.63 16.37 -2.78
C THR A 257 -29.64 17.21 -2.00
N ALA A 258 -30.92 17.16 -2.37
CA ALA A 258 -31.97 17.95 -1.75
C ALA A 258 -32.20 17.53 -0.28
N ASN A 259 -32.57 18.49 0.55
CA ASN A 259 -32.94 18.28 1.98
C ASN A 259 -31.85 17.61 2.85
N GLY A 260 -30.59 17.65 2.40
CA GLY A 260 -29.47 17.00 3.12
C GLY A 260 -29.34 15.49 2.87
N GLU A 261 -30.26 14.89 2.15
CA GLU A 261 -30.12 13.54 1.62
C GLU A 261 -29.22 13.51 0.39
N LYS A 262 -28.61 12.38 0.11
CA LYS A 262 -27.79 12.15 -1.08
C LYS A 262 -28.23 10.85 -1.74
N HIS A 263 -28.78 10.98 -2.92
CA HIS A 263 -29.37 9.86 -3.64
C HIS A 263 -28.85 9.84 -5.08
N ALA A 264 -28.05 8.83 -5.43
CA ALA A 264 -27.63 8.62 -6.82
C ALA A 264 -28.85 8.25 -7.67
N LYS A 265 -29.05 8.98 -8.76
CA LYS A 265 -30.23 8.88 -9.65
C LYS A 265 -29.90 8.37 -11.04
N GLU A 266 -28.63 8.52 -11.47
CA GLU A 266 -28.24 8.20 -12.84
C GLU A 266 -26.72 7.97 -12.91
N ILE A 267 -26.29 6.99 -13.69
CA ILE A 267 -24.90 6.78 -14.08
C ILE A 267 -24.76 7.11 -15.55
N GLN A 268 -23.88 8.05 -15.88
CA GLN A 268 -23.50 8.40 -17.25
C GLN A 268 -22.16 7.73 -17.58
N LEU A 269 -22.08 6.98 -18.64
CA LEU A 269 -20.89 6.23 -19.02
C LEU A 269 -20.69 6.16 -20.53
N THR A 270 -19.46 5.86 -20.92
CA THR A 270 -19.08 5.51 -22.29
C THR A 270 -18.57 4.08 -22.28
N GLU A 271 -19.18 3.20 -23.08
CA GLU A 271 -18.79 1.79 -23.23
C GLU A 271 -18.56 1.47 -24.70
N GLY A 272 -17.39 0.93 -25.03
CA GLY A 272 -17.02 0.68 -26.42
C GLY A 272 -17.11 1.93 -27.31
N GLY A 273 -16.86 3.11 -26.76
CA GLY A 273 -16.96 4.39 -27.45
C GLY A 273 -18.39 4.94 -27.64
N GLN A 274 -19.40 4.33 -27.03
CA GLN A 274 -20.80 4.75 -27.11
C GLN A 274 -21.28 5.29 -25.76
N ALA A 275 -21.80 6.52 -25.75
CA ALA A 275 -22.39 7.10 -24.56
C ALA A 275 -23.70 6.37 -24.18
N GLN A 276 -23.82 6.06 -22.90
CA GLN A 276 -24.98 5.36 -22.31
C GLN A 276 -25.36 6.01 -20.98
N THR A 277 -26.60 5.77 -20.57
CA THR A 277 -27.13 6.25 -19.29
C THR A 277 -27.86 5.11 -18.61
N ILE A 278 -27.55 4.87 -17.34
CA ILE A 278 -28.25 3.93 -16.47
C ILE A 278 -29.10 4.75 -15.49
N PRO A 279 -30.43 4.78 -15.63
CA PRO A 279 -31.30 5.37 -14.61
C PRO A 279 -31.30 4.49 -13.37
N LEU A 280 -31.22 5.11 -12.18
CA LEU A 280 -31.20 4.42 -10.89
C LEU A 280 -32.52 4.60 -10.15
N THR A 281 -32.92 3.56 -9.46
CA THR A 281 -34.08 3.51 -8.57
C THR A 281 -33.65 3.56 -7.10
N ASP A 282 -34.58 3.50 -6.20
CA ASP A 282 -34.31 3.44 -4.75
C ASP A 282 -33.74 2.07 -4.30
N ASP A 283 -33.80 1.08 -5.17
CA ASP A 283 -33.23 -0.26 -4.94
C ASP A 283 -31.81 -0.41 -5.51
N ASP A 284 -31.29 0.60 -6.20
CA ASP A 284 -29.95 0.58 -6.78
C ASP A 284 -28.92 1.20 -5.85
N LEU A 285 -27.77 0.54 -5.70
CA LEU A 285 -26.63 0.96 -4.89
C LEU A 285 -25.46 1.34 -5.81
N VAL A 286 -24.71 2.37 -5.44
CA VAL A 286 -23.53 2.83 -6.18
C VAL A 286 -22.32 2.90 -5.27
N PHE A 287 -21.25 2.19 -5.66
CA PHE A 287 -19.95 2.21 -4.99
C PHE A 287 -18.93 2.83 -5.92
N VAL A 288 -18.31 3.93 -5.51
CA VAL A 288 -17.38 4.70 -6.34
C VAL A 288 -15.96 4.53 -5.81
N THR A 289 -15.06 4.00 -6.63
CA THR A 289 -13.62 4.15 -6.40
C THR A 289 -13.21 5.52 -6.93
N ASN A 290 -13.05 6.49 -6.03
CA ASN A 290 -12.71 7.87 -6.38
C ASN A 290 -11.19 8.06 -6.37
N GLY A 291 -10.64 8.47 -7.52
CA GLY A 291 -9.20 8.63 -7.70
C GLY A 291 -8.44 7.29 -7.77
N SER A 292 -7.28 7.31 -8.40
CA SER A 292 -6.40 6.14 -8.47
C SER A 292 -4.93 6.57 -8.49
N ILE A 293 -4.11 5.92 -7.68
CA ILE A 293 -2.67 6.21 -7.60
C ILE A 293 -1.89 5.72 -8.82
N THR A 294 -2.42 4.77 -9.57
CA THR A 294 -1.78 4.20 -10.77
C THR A 294 -2.42 4.66 -12.07
N GLU A 295 -3.39 5.58 -11.99
CA GLU A 295 -4.00 6.15 -13.18
C GLU A 295 -3.00 7.01 -13.96
N SER A 296 -3.18 7.11 -15.25
CA SER A 296 -2.29 7.83 -16.17
C SER A 296 -0.83 7.36 -16.14
N SER A 297 -0.58 6.14 -15.66
CA SER A 297 0.75 5.52 -15.76
C SER A 297 1.14 5.34 -17.21
N THR A 298 2.38 5.70 -17.54
CA THR A 298 2.96 5.49 -18.86
C THR A 298 4.15 4.55 -18.79
N TYR A 299 4.43 3.90 -19.90
CA TYR A 299 5.49 2.91 -19.99
C TYR A 299 6.53 3.36 -21.00
N GLY A 300 7.79 3.27 -20.62
CA GLY A 300 8.91 3.37 -21.52
C GLY A 300 9.30 2.00 -22.09
N SER A 301 10.48 1.93 -22.63
CA SER A 301 11.10 0.69 -23.08
C SER A 301 12.56 0.62 -22.61
N HIS A 302 13.25 -0.45 -22.97
CA HIS A 302 14.67 -0.53 -22.68
C HIS A 302 15.44 0.66 -23.27
N HIS A 303 15.00 1.19 -24.41
CA HIS A 303 15.69 2.26 -25.16
C HIS A 303 15.05 3.65 -25.03
N GLU A 304 13.82 3.74 -24.50
CA GLU A 304 13.07 4.98 -24.43
C GLU A 304 12.59 5.23 -23.00
N PRO A 305 12.65 6.47 -22.48
CA PRO A 305 12.04 6.82 -21.22
C PRO A 305 10.51 6.72 -21.28
N ALA A 306 9.87 6.57 -20.16
CA ALA A 306 8.42 6.64 -20.07
C ALA A 306 7.94 8.07 -20.36
N PRO A 307 6.92 8.27 -21.24
CA PRO A 307 6.39 9.60 -21.52
C PRO A 307 5.83 10.25 -20.25
N ILE A 308 6.15 11.53 -20.03
CA ILE A 308 5.62 12.29 -18.90
C ILE A 308 4.25 12.85 -19.29
N THR A 309 3.25 12.57 -18.45
CA THR A 309 1.91 13.14 -18.54
C THR A 309 1.40 13.55 -17.17
N ASN A 310 0.58 14.61 -17.12
CA ASN A 310 -0.13 15.04 -15.91
C ASN A 310 -1.65 15.09 -16.18
N GLU A 311 -2.11 14.42 -17.22
CA GLU A 311 -3.53 14.35 -17.54
C GLU A 311 -4.28 13.54 -16.50
N LEU A 312 -5.43 14.05 -16.10
CA LEU A 312 -6.34 13.32 -15.21
C LEU A 312 -7.08 12.26 -16.00
N GLY A 313 -7.00 11.03 -15.56
CA GLY A 313 -7.81 9.95 -16.12
C GLY A 313 -9.23 9.92 -15.54
N GLY A 314 -9.98 8.87 -15.90
CA GLY A 314 -11.42 8.78 -15.65
C GLY A 314 -11.80 8.86 -14.19
N SER A 315 -11.06 8.23 -13.28
CA SER A 315 -11.42 8.21 -11.85
C SER A 315 -11.27 9.60 -11.20
N TRP A 316 -10.24 10.37 -11.57
CA TRP A 316 -10.05 11.74 -11.09
C TRP A 316 -11.10 12.68 -11.67
N GLN A 317 -11.38 12.57 -12.97
CA GLN A 317 -12.41 13.36 -13.65
C GLN A 317 -13.80 13.10 -13.07
N LEU A 318 -14.15 11.84 -12.80
CA LEU A 318 -15.38 11.46 -12.13
C LEU A 318 -15.48 12.11 -10.75
N TRP A 319 -14.41 12.02 -9.95
CA TRP A 319 -14.41 12.62 -8.62
C TRP A 319 -14.54 14.15 -8.66
N GLU A 320 -13.90 14.83 -9.61
CA GLU A 320 -14.11 16.29 -9.81
C GLU A 320 -15.57 16.64 -10.14
N LYS A 321 -16.26 15.81 -10.94
CA LYS A 321 -17.67 16.01 -11.26
C LYS A 321 -18.57 15.77 -10.03
N LEU A 322 -18.29 14.75 -9.27
CA LEU A 322 -19.00 14.46 -8.01
C LEU A 322 -18.80 15.57 -6.97
N ALA A 323 -17.57 16.01 -6.76
CA ALA A 323 -17.25 17.07 -5.80
C ALA A 323 -17.96 18.41 -6.08
N LYS A 324 -18.27 18.69 -7.35
CA LYS A 324 -19.06 19.86 -7.73
C LYS A 324 -20.54 19.77 -7.33
N GLN A 325 -21.07 18.56 -7.08
CA GLN A 325 -22.47 18.37 -6.71
C GLN A 325 -22.70 18.53 -5.20
N SER A 326 -21.69 18.20 -4.36
CA SER A 326 -21.78 18.37 -2.92
C SER A 326 -20.40 18.49 -2.27
N PRO A 327 -20.20 19.40 -1.30
CA PRO A 327 -18.97 19.44 -0.49
C PRO A 327 -18.72 18.15 0.29
N ALA A 328 -19.75 17.35 0.54
CA ALA A 328 -19.62 16.06 1.23
C ALA A 328 -18.91 15.00 0.38
N PHE A 329 -18.70 15.26 -0.91
CA PHE A 329 -17.99 14.36 -1.82
C PHE A 329 -16.49 14.68 -1.93
N GLY A 330 -15.98 15.50 -1.01
CA GLY A 330 -14.56 15.77 -0.86
C GLY A 330 -14.01 16.83 -1.80
N ASN A 331 -12.67 16.89 -1.87
CA ASN A 331 -11.92 17.86 -2.65
C ASN A 331 -10.77 17.17 -3.41
N PRO A 332 -10.99 16.66 -4.62
CA PRO A 332 -9.97 15.96 -5.39
C PRO A 332 -8.75 16.84 -5.72
N ASP A 333 -8.90 18.16 -5.82
CA ASP A 333 -7.81 19.08 -6.14
C ASP A 333 -6.65 19.00 -5.12
N ALA A 334 -6.95 18.65 -3.86
CA ALA A 334 -5.93 18.43 -2.83
C ALA A 334 -4.97 17.27 -3.20
N PHE A 335 -5.40 16.32 -4.01
CA PHE A 335 -4.69 15.08 -4.32
C PHE A 335 -4.17 14.99 -5.75
N CYS A 336 -4.84 15.62 -6.72
CA CYS A 336 -4.52 15.47 -8.13
C CYS A 336 -4.10 16.78 -8.84
N ARG A 337 -4.31 17.92 -8.20
CA ARG A 337 -3.88 19.22 -8.75
C ARG A 337 -2.65 19.74 -8.02
N ASN A 338 -1.88 20.58 -8.70
CA ASN A 338 -0.69 21.23 -8.11
C ASN A 338 0.33 20.26 -7.49
N LEU A 339 0.42 19.05 -8.01
CA LEU A 339 1.43 18.09 -7.57
C LEU A 339 2.82 18.63 -7.88
N PRO A 340 3.75 18.65 -6.91
CA PRO A 340 5.14 19.01 -7.18
C PRO A 340 5.76 18.05 -8.19
N ALA A 341 6.66 18.50 -9.04
CA ALA A 341 7.37 17.63 -9.99
C ALA A 341 8.11 16.47 -9.28
N ARG A 342 8.52 16.67 -8.03
CA ARG A 342 9.16 15.65 -7.19
C ARG A 342 8.19 14.57 -6.68
N SER A 343 6.86 14.75 -6.78
CA SER A 343 5.89 13.72 -6.43
C SER A 343 5.81 12.60 -7.46
N TRP A 344 6.40 12.81 -8.60
CA TRP A 344 6.43 11.85 -9.68
C TRP A 344 7.36 10.70 -9.33
N PHE A 345 6.78 9.55 -9.13
CA PHE A 345 7.50 8.34 -8.80
C PHE A 345 7.83 7.55 -10.07
N ILE A 346 9.09 7.22 -10.23
CA ILE A 346 9.55 6.32 -11.28
C ILE A 346 9.92 4.99 -10.68
N SER A 347 9.31 3.94 -11.22
CA SER A 347 9.78 2.59 -11.04
C SER A 347 10.23 1.99 -12.36
N ALA A 348 10.97 0.90 -12.28
CA ALA A 348 11.35 0.11 -13.43
C ALA A 348 11.31 -1.38 -13.06
N THR A 349 10.89 -2.20 -14.01
CA THR A 349 11.01 -3.65 -13.88
C THR A 349 12.12 -4.13 -14.78
N ALA A 350 13.17 -4.68 -14.19
CA ALA A 350 14.30 -5.25 -14.89
C ALA A 350 14.18 -6.78 -14.91
N THR A 351 14.24 -7.38 -16.08
CA THR A 351 14.29 -8.83 -16.29
C THR A 351 15.73 -9.21 -16.64
N ILE A 352 16.43 -9.81 -15.67
CA ILE A 352 17.81 -10.29 -15.84
C ILE A 352 17.78 -11.60 -16.62
N LYS A 353 18.61 -11.69 -17.66
CA LYS A 353 18.84 -12.86 -18.52
C LYS A 353 20.29 -13.35 -18.48
N ASN A 354 21.18 -12.55 -17.90
CA ASN A 354 22.61 -12.78 -17.84
C ASN A 354 23.03 -13.27 -16.44
N ALA A 355 23.32 -14.55 -16.33
CA ALA A 355 23.77 -15.18 -15.08
C ALA A 355 25.08 -14.58 -14.49
N GLN A 356 25.86 -13.83 -15.26
CA GLN A 356 27.06 -13.15 -14.73
C GLN A 356 26.70 -12.01 -13.75
N LEU A 357 25.43 -11.58 -13.68
CA LEU A 357 24.95 -10.58 -12.72
C LEU A 357 24.58 -11.19 -11.37
N GLU A 358 24.21 -12.45 -11.32
CA GLU A 358 23.76 -13.14 -10.11
C GLU A 358 24.74 -13.01 -8.94
N PRO A 359 26.06 -13.21 -9.10
CA PRO A 359 27.01 -13.09 -8.00
C PRO A 359 27.03 -11.71 -7.31
N TYR A 360 26.69 -10.63 -8.03
CA TYR A 360 26.60 -9.28 -7.43
C TYR A 360 25.39 -9.14 -6.53
N ILE A 361 24.30 -9.83 -6.83
CA ILE A 361 23.06 -9.85 -6.08
C ILE A 361 23.19 -10.81 -4.89
N GLU A 362 23.61 -12.06 -5.15
CA GLU A 362 23.75 -13.11 -4.14
C GLU A 362 24.75 -12.74 -3.04
N ARG A 363 25.78 -11.99 -3.37
CA ARG A 363 26.71 -11.43 -2.39
C ARG A 363 26.02 -10.56 -1.36
N LEU A 364 24.95 -9.84 -1.74
CA LEU A 364 24.19 -8.95 -0.88
C LEU A 364 23.09 -9.71 -0.15
N THR A 365 22.33 -10.53 -0.86
CA THR A 365 21.20 -11.26 -0.31
C THR A 365 21.61 -12.50 0.48
N GLN A 366 22.79 -13.07 0.18
CA GLN A 366 23.27 -14.35 0.71
C GLN A 366 22.26 -15.49 0.46
N ARG A 367 21.58 -15.44 -0.70
CA ARG A 367 20.54 -16.38 -1.12
C ARG A 367 20.65 -16.66 -2.59
N ASP A 368 20.30 -17.89 -2.97
CA ASP A 368 20.18 -18.33 -4.35
C ASP A 368 18.95 -17.65 -5.00
N LEU A 369 19.11 -17.16 -6.22
CA LEU A 369 18.02 -16.52 -6.97
C LEU A 369 16.99 -17.50 -7.52
N HIS A 370 17.33 -18.78 -7.61
CA HIS A 370 16.53 -19.82 -8.27
C HIS A 370 16.00 -20.89 -7.31
N ASP A 371 16.12 -20.71 -5.99
CA ASP A 371 15.63 -21.66 -4.99
C ASP A 371 14.13 -21.54 -4.69
N HIS A 372 13.42 -20.65 -5.36
CA HIS A 372 11.99 -20.34 -5.22
C HIS A 372 11.59 -19.77 -3.84
N LYS A 373 12.55 -19.32 -3.05
CA LYS A 373 12.35 -18.77 -1.71
C LYS A 373 12.45 -17.25 -1.69
N VAL A 374 12.21 -16.69 -0.50
CA VAL A 374 12.45 -15.27 -0.21
C VAL A 374 13.88 -14.91 -0.60
N ASN A 375 14.04 -13.90 -1.45
CA ASN A 375 15.35 -13.41 -1.87
C ASN A 375 15.76 -12.15 -1.09
N THR A 376 15.41 -10.94 -1.51
CA THR A 376 15.78 -9.72 -0.77
C THR A 376 15.02 -9.57 0.55
N GLY A 377 13.86 -10.19 0.68
CA GLY A 377 12.99 -10.08 1.85
C GLY A 377 12.32 -8.71 2.02
N GLY A 378 12.46 -7.85 1.05
CA GLY A 378 12.00 -6.47 1.01
C GLY A 378 12.99 -5.60 0.25
N ILE A 379 12.93 -4.30 0.46
CA ILE A 379 13.69 -3.31 -0.31
C ILE A 379 15.14 -3.23 0.17
N ILE A 380 16.09 -3.28 -0.75
CA ILE A 380 17.49 -2.87 -0.52
C ILE A 380 17.64 -1.44 -1.01
N THR A 381 18.01 -0.53 -0.12
CA THR A 381 18.18 0.90 -0.41
C THR A 381 19.65 1.27 -0.53
N VAL A 382 19.98 2.05 -1.56
CA VAL A 382 21.31 2.62 -1.77
C VAL A 382 21.38 3.99 -1.09
N THR A 383 22.08 4.06 0.04
CA THR A 383 22.05 5.26 0.92
C THR A 383 22.78 6.47 0.36
N ASP A 384 23.72 6.27 -0.54
CA ASP A 384 24.48 7.31 -1.25
C ASP A 384 24.02 7.53 -2.70
N SER A 385 22.86 6.96 -3.07
CA SER A 385 22.22 7.24 -4.35
C SER A 385 21.53 8.61 -4.33
N ASN A 386 21.80 9.42 -5.33
CA ASN A 386 21.12 10.69 -5.55
C ASN A 386 19.62 10.51 -5.83
N TRP A 387 19.22 9.37 -6.37
CA TRP A 387 17.81 9.01 -6.57
C TRP A 387 17.17 8.37 -5.34
N LEU A 388 17.94 8.13 -4.26
CA LEU A 388 17.58 7.20 -3.19
C LEU A 388 17.05 5.88 -3.79
N LEU A 389 17.84 5.35 -4.74
CA LEU A 389 17.50 4.15 -5.50
C LEU A 389 17.32 2.98 -4.55
N SER A 390 16.20 2.30 -4.71
CA SER A 390 15.86 1.09 -3.98
C SER A 390 15.42 0.00 -4.94
N TRP A 391 15.63 -1.26 -4.56
CA TRP A 391 15.27 -2.38 -5.40
C TRP A 391 14.90 -3.61 -4.57
N THR A 392 14.10 -4.50 -5.15
CA THR A 392 13.71 -5.76 -4.51
C THR A 392 13.58 -6.89 -5.52
N ILE A 393 13.88 -8.08 -5.07
CA ILE A 393 13.64 -9.34 -5.76
C ILE A 393 12.72 -10.16 -4.87
N HIS A 394 11.50 -10.39 -5.32
CA HIS A 394 10.55 -11.29 -4.68
C HIS A 394 10.93 -12.76 -4.93
N ARG A 395 10.12 -13.70 -4.44
CA ARG A 395 10.24 -15.11 -4.83
C ARG A 395 10.24 -15.24 -6.35
N GLN A 396 11.09 -16.09 -6.89
CA GLN A 396 11.13 -16.36 -8.32
C GLN A 396 10.59 -17.77 -8.61
N PRO A 397 9.88 -17.99 -9.72
CA PRO A 397 9.46 -16.97 -10.68
C PRO A 397 8.43 -16.02 -10.08
N HIS A 398 8.52 -14.74 -10.44
CA HIS A 398 7.56 -13.72 -10.00
C HIS A 398 6.30 -13.66 -10.90
N PHE A 399 6.41 -14.21 -12.11
CA PHE A 399 5.33 -14.43 -13.06
C PHE A 399 5.23 -15.90 -13.42
N LYS A 400 4.03 -16.43 -13.55
CA LYS A 400 3.82 -17.86 -13.87
C LYS A 400 4.40 -18.27 -15.23
N ASP A 401 4.49 -17.33 -16.17
CA ASP A 401 5.05 -17.53 -17.52
C ASP A 401 6.52 -17.07 -17.65
N GLN A 402 7.17 -16.74 -16.53
CA GLN A 402 8.58 -16.35 -16.50
C GLN A 402 9.47 -17.59 -16.78
N ALA A 403 10.49 -17.39 -17.60
CA ALA A 403 11.46 -18.46 -17.88
C ALA A 403 12.36 -18.74 -16.65
N GLU A 404 12.75 -20.00 -16.47
CA GLU A 404 13.55 -20.44 -15.31
C GLU A 404 14.90 -19.73 -15.16
N ASN A 405 15.47 -19.26 -16.28
CA ASN A 405 16.73 -18.53 -16.32
C ASN A 405 16.57 -17.00 -16.26
N GLU A 406 15.38 -16.52 -16.00
CA GLU A 406 15.10 -15.10 -15.84
C GLU A 406 14.89 -14.73 -14.37
N THR A 407 15.37 -13.56 -13.95
CA THR A 407 15.08 -12.99 -12.63
C THR A 407 14.47 -11.62 -12.78
N VAL A 408 13.30 -11.42 -12.20
CA VAL A 408 12.58 -10.15 -12.23
C VAL A 408 12.93 -9.31 -10.99
N VAL A 409 13.39 -8.09 -11.23
CA VAL A 409 13.77 -7.11 -10.22
C VAL A 409 12.87 -5.89 -10.35
N TRP A 410 12.29 -5.44 -9.24
CA TRP A 410 11.63 -4.14 -9.19
C TRP A 410 12.60 -3.10 -8.62
N ILE A 411 12.75 -1.98 -9.33
CA ILE A 411 13.65 -0.86 -9.02
C ILE A 411 12.81 0.40 -8.92
N TYR A 412 13.11 1.29 -7.96
CA TYR A 412 12.50 2.61 -7.93
C TYR A 412 13.47 3.67 -7.42
N GLY A 413 13.24 4.91 -7.85
CA GLY A 413 13.91 6.10 -7.33
C GLY A 413 12.91 6.99 -6.61
N LEU A 414 13.14 7.27 -5.33
CA LEU A 414 12.26 8.14 -4.56
C LEU A 414 12.49 9.62 -4.89
N TYR A 415 13.74 10.04 -5.12
CA TYR A 415 14.07 11.43 -5.48
C TYR A 415 14.12 11.60 -7.00
N SER A 416 12.95 11.86 -7.59
CA SER A 416 12.76 11.89 -9.05
C SER A 416 13.27 13.14 -9.74
N ASP A 417 13.59 14.21 -8.99
CA ASP A 417 14.02 15.52 -9.51
C ASP A 417 15.54 15.75 -9.50
N THR A 418 16.32 14.76 -9.05
CA THR A 418 17.79 14.81 -8.98
C THR A 418 18.44 13.97 -10.09
N LYS A 419 19.68 14.31 -10.44
CA LYS A 419 20.50 13.51 -11.38
C LYS A 419 21.13 12.32 -10.65
N GLY A 420 21.25 11.19 -11.34
CA GLY A 420 21.91 10.00 -10.82
C GLY A 420 23.41 10.20 -10.55
N ASN A 421 24.01 9.21 -9.92
CA ASN A 421 25.43 9.23 -9.60
C ASN A 421 26.30 8.85 -10.81
N TYR A 422 25.86 7.87 -11.58
CA TYR A 422 26.52 7.38 -12.78
C TYR A 422 25.89 7.95 -14.05
N ILE A 423 24.56 7.99 -14.10
CA ILE A 423 23.79 8.57 -15.20
C ILE A 423 23.48 10.04 -14.88
N PRO A 424 24.01 11.03 -15.63
CA PRO A 424 23.87 12.45 -15.30
C PRO A 424 22.49 13.02 -15.72
N LYS A 425 21.43 12.25 -15.57
CA LYS A 425 20.02 12.58 -15.87
C LYS A 425 19.13 12.36 -14.65
N LYS A 426 17.96 12.99 -14.62
CA LYS A 426 16.89 12.61 -13.69
C LYS A 426 16.36 11.24 -14.08
N ILE A 427 15.90 10.46 -13.10
CA ILE A 427 15.35 9.13 -13.37
C ILE A 427 14.17 9.19 -14.34
N THR A 428 13.37 10.27 -14.29
CA THR A 428 12.25 10.54 -15.21
C THR A 428 12.66 10.72 -16.68
N GLU A 429 13.92 11.01 -16.93
CA GLU A 429 14.48 11.24 -18.28
C GLU A 429 15.23 10.01 -18.81
N CYS A 430 15.29 8.92 -18.03
CA CYS A 430 16.10 7.75 -18.32
C CYS A 430 15.31 6.67 -19.06
N SER A 431 15.95 6.04 -20.03
CA SER A 431 15.53 4.78 -20.62
C SER A 431 15.74 3.60 -19.66
N GLY A 432 15.20 2.43 -19.98
CA GLY A 432 15.44 1.22 -19.20
C GLY A 432 16.92 0.86 -19.10
N GLU A 433 17.69 1.00 -20.19
CA GLU A 433 19.13 0.77 -20.21
C GLU A 433 19.86 1.71 -19.23
N GLU A 434 19.49 2.98 -19.19
CA GLU A 434 20.12 3.97 -18.31
C GLU A 434 19.79 3.72 -16.84
N ILE A 435 18.54 3.35 -16.50
CA ILE A 435 18.19 2.96 -15.14
C ILE A 435 18.94 1.69 -14.71
N THR A 436 19.04 0.72 -15.61
CA THR A 436 19.84 -0.49 -15.37
C THR A 436 21.31 -0.15 -15.12
N ALA A 437 21.91 0.72 -15.93
CA ALA A 437 23.30 1.13 -15.76
C ALA A 437 23.56 1.80 -14.40
N GLU A 438 22.67 2.68 -13.94
CA GLU A 438 22.75 3.30 -12.60
C GLU A 438 22.64 2.25 -11.50
N TRP A 439 21.70 1.30 -11.61
CA TRP A 439 21.55 0.21 -10.65
C TRP A 439 22.77 -0.70 -10.59
N LEU A 440 23.32 -1.11 -11.75
CA LEU A 440 24.54 -1.93 -11.84
C LEU A 440 25.76 -1.21 -11.24
N TYR A 441 25.86 0.11 -11.45
CA TYR A 441 26.90 0.91 -10.81
C TYR A 441 26.82 0.78 -9.28
N HIS A 442 25.63 0.91 -8.71
CA HIS A 442 25.42 0.79 -7.27
C HIS A 442 25.56 -0.64 -6.73
N LEU A 443 25.38 -1.67 -7.56
CA LEU A 443 25.69 -3.06 -7.22
C LEU A 443 27.20 -3.34 -7.16
N GLY A 444 28.03 -2.43 -7.65
CA GLY A 444 29.49 -2.59 -7.70
C GLY A 444 30.01 -3.34 -8.91
N VAL A 445 29.21 -3.43 -9.97
CA VAL A 445 29.67 -3.94 -11.27
C VAL A 445 30.82 -3.04 -11.78
N PRO A 446 31.96 -3.60 -12.26
CA PRO A 446 33.02 -2.78 -12.82
C PRO A 446 32.53 -1.87 -13.94
N GLU A 447 32.91 -0.59 -13.93
CA GLU A 447 32.38 0.40 -14.89
C GLU A 447 32.61 0.00 -16.35
N ALA A 448 33.73 -0.65 -16.64
CA ALA A 448 34.01 -1.17 -17.97
C ALA A 448 33.03 -2.25 -18.46
N LYS A 449 32.27 -2.86 -17.54
CA LYS A 449 31.28 -3.90 -17.81
C LYS A 449 29.84 -3.39 -17.82
N ILE A 450 29.57 -2.22 -17.23
CA ILE A 450 28.20 -1.71 -17.07
C ILE A 450 27.48 -1.64 -18.41
N LYS A 451 28.11 -1.08 -19.44
CA LYS A 451 27.48 -0.97 -20.76
C LYS A 451 27.14 -2.33 -21.38
N GLU A 452 28.03 -3.32 -21.24
CA GLU A 452 27.78 -4.69 -21.73
C GLU A 452 26.63 -5.34 -20.97
N TYR A 453 26.59 -5.20 -19.65
CA TYR A 453 25.60 -5.85 -18.79
C TYR A 453 24.24 -5.11 -18.74
N ALA A 454 24.23 -3.83 -19.09
CA ALA A 454 22.96 -3.08 -19.22
C ALA A 454 22.30 -3.26 -20.59
N ALA A 455 22.93 -3.94 -21.56
CA ALA A 455 22.33 -4.18 -22.87
C ALA A 455 21.09 -5.09 -22.78
N GLU A 456 20.13 -4.93 -23.68
CA GLU A 456 18.80 -5.55 -23.64
C GLU A 456 18.82 -7.08 -23.65
N ASP A 457 19.80 -7.67 -24.28
CA ASP A 457 20.00 -9.13 -24.28
C ASP A 457 20.52 -9.68 -22.94
N SER A 458 21.09 -8.81 -22.11
CA SER A 458 21.53 -9.11 -20.75
C SER A 458 20.45 -8.79 -19.70
N VAL A 459 19.87 -7.60 -19.77
CA VAL A 459 18.81 -7.13 -18.87
C VAL A 459 17.79 -6.31 -19.66
N GLN A 460 16.56 -6.78 -19.75
CA GLN A 460 15.47 -6.02 -20.36
C GLN A 460 14.74 -5.21 -19.28
N THR A 461 14.68 -3.90 -19.42
CA THR A 461 14.09 -3.02 -18.38
C THR A 461 13.00 -2.13 -18.95
N VAL A 462 11.87 -2.06 -18.24
CA VAL A 462 10.70 -1.25 -18.58
C VAL A 462 10.52 -0.17 -17.52
N PRO A 463 10.83 1.09 -17.82
CA PRO A 463 10.50 2.23 -16.94
C PRO A 463 9.01 2.47 -16.89
N VAL A 464 8.50 2.85 -15.73
CA VAL A 464 7.10 3.24 -15.51
C VAL A 464 7.05 4.60 -14.84
N TYR A 465 6.40 5.57 -15.47
CA TYR A 465 6.10 6.86 -14.89
C TYR A 465 4.70 6.85 -14.27
N MET A 466 4.59 7.25 -13.00
CA MET A 466 3.34 7.22 -12.25
C MET A 466 3.09 8.60 -11.61
N PRO A 467 2.30 9.47 -12.27
CA PRO A 467 2.12 10.86 -11.83
C PRO A 467 1.39 11.01 -10.49
N PHE A 468 0.57 10.03 -10.10
CA PHE A 468 -0.28 10.11 -8.91
C PHE A 468 0.12 9.13 -7.80
N ILE A 469 1.26 8.44 -7.92
CA ILE A 469 1.60 7.33 -7.00
C ILE A 469 1.70 7.74 -5.53
N THR A 470 2.07 8.98 -5.22
CA THR A 470 2.15 9.52 -3.86
C THR A 470 1.02 10.50 -3.54
N SER A 471 0.01 10.62 -4.41
CA SER A 471 -1.05 11.62 -4.27
C SER A 471 -1.84 11.51 -2.95
N TYR A 472 -1.99 10.31 -2.38
CA TYR A 472 -2.63 10.13 -1.08
C TYR A 472 -1.81 10.69 0.11
N PHE A 473 -0.55 11.06 -0.09
CA PHE A 473 0.30 11.72 0.90
C PHE A 473 0.33 13.25 0.77
N MET A 474 -0.43 13.82 -0.16
CA MET A 474 -0.51 15.27 -0.32
C MET A 474 -1.09 15.94 0.91
N LEU A 475 -0.74 17.22 1.09
CA LEU A 475 -1.31 18.06 2.14
C LEU A 475 -2.83 18.15 1.97
N ARG A 476 -3.54 17.83 3.02
CA ARG A 476 -5.00 17.82 3.03
C ARG A 476 -5.59 18.39 4.32
N LYS A 477 -6.87 18.67 4.25
CA LYS A 477 -7.70 19.05 5.37
C LYS A 477 -8.75 17.97 5.64
N LYS A 478 -9.37 18.06 6.80
CA LYS A 478 -10.53 17.24 7.14
C LYS A 478 -11.67 17.50 6.14
N GLY A 479 -12.20 16.42 5.58
CA GLY A 479 -13.26 16.49 4.57
C GLY A 479 -12.76 16.55 3.12
N ASP A 480 -11.47 16.70 2.86
CA ASP A 480 -10.94 16.59 1.50
C ASP A 480 -11.12 15.18 0.93
N ARG A 481 -11.06 14.13 1.76
CA ARG A 481 -11.57 12.81 1.40
C ARG A 481 -13.03 12.71 1.79
N PRO A 482 -13.94 12.23 0.89
CA PRO A 482 -15.32 11.95 1.27
C PRO A 482 -15.36 10.80 2.28
N ALA A 483 -16.31 10.84 3.22
CA ALA A 483 -16.55 9.68 4.07
C ALA A 483 -16.94 8.47 3.22
N VAL A 484 -16.60 7.25 3.66
CA VAL A 484 -17.00 6.01 2.98
C VAL A 484 -18.48 6.01 2.66
N VAL A 485 -19.33 6.33 3.62
CA VAL A 485 -20.75 6.64 3.39
C VAL A 485 -21.01 8.05 3.87
N PRO A 486 -21.15 9.04 2.99
CA PRO A 486 -21.43 10.41 3.39
C PRO A 486 -22.73 10.52 4.19
N THR A 487 -22.75 11.35 5.20
CA THR A 487 -23.94 11.55 6.05
C THR A 487 -25.16 11.90 5.18
N GLY A 488 -26.26 11.18 5.37
CA GLY A 488 -27.49 11.32 4.58
C GLY A 488 -27.44 10.62 3.22
N SER A 489 -26.41 9.83 2.93
CA SER A 489 -26.39 9.00 1.72
C SER A 489 -27.36 7.83 1.84
N ALA A 490 -28.24 7.71 0.86
CA ALA A 490 -29.22 6.63 0.79
C ALA A 490 -28.66 5.39 0.08
N ASN A 491 -27.88 5.60 -0.98
CA ASN A 491 -27.47 4.52 -1.87
C ASN A 491 -26.07 4.71 -2.52
N LEU A 492 -25.28 5.69 -2.05
CA LEU A 492 -23.96 6.04 -2.60
C LEU A 492 -22.89 5.88 -1.52
N ALA A 493 -21.81 5.19 -1.87
CA ALA A 493 -20.60 5.08 -1.08
C ALA A 493 -19.34 5.36 -1.90
N PHE A 494 -18.29 5.83 -1.24
CA PHE A 494 -16.93 5.96 -1.76
C PHE A 494 -16.04 4.89 -1.14
N ILE A 495 -15.20 4.25 -1.95
CA ILE A 495 -14.32 3.16 -1.53
C ILE A 495 -12.90 3.34 -2.07
N GLY A 496 -11.92 2.71 -1.44
CA GLY A 496 -10.52 2.77 -1.84
C GLY A 496 -9.71 3.84 -1.14
N ASN A 497 -8.53 4.16 -1.67
CA ASN A 497 -7.51 4.98 -1.00
C ASN A 497 -7.93 6.44 -0.75
N PHE A 498 -8.91 6.95 -1.47
CA PHE A 498 -9.35 8.34 -1.36
C PHE A 498 -10.72 8.51 -0.67
N ALA A 499 -11.28 7.45 -0.11
CA ALA A 499 -12.38 7.52 0.84
C ALA A 499 -11.85 7.62 2.27
N GLU A 500 -12.52 8.36 3.15
CA GLU A 500 -12.15 8.50 4.55
C GLU A 500 -12.86 7.44 5.39
N SER A 501 -12.11 6.43 5.83
CA SER A 501 -12.61 5.43 6.78
C SER A 501 -12.78 6.04 8.16
N PRO A 502 -13.91 5.83 8.86
CA PRO A 502 -14.10 6.29 10.22
C PRO A 502 -13.12 5.64 11.21
N SER A 503 -12.55 4.49 10.86
CA SER A 503 -11.53 3.80 11.66
C SER A 503 -10.14 4.44 11.56
N ARG A 504 -9.93 5.38 10.63
CA ARG A 504 -8.66 6.10 10.44
C ARG A 504 -7.45 5.19 10.22
N ASP A 505 -7.64 4.11 9.48
CA ASP A 505 -6.56 3.24 9.02
C ASP A 505 -5.69 3.95 7.97
N THR A 506 -4.59 3.34 7.58
CA THR A 506 -3.58 3.92 6.67
C THR A 506 -3.87 3.60 5.21
N VAL A 507 -3.96 4.63 4.39
CA VAL A 507 -4.46 4.57 3.00
C VAL A 507 -3.60 3.75 2.03
N PHE A 508 -2.33 3.57 2.33
CA PHE A 508 -1.36 2.87 1.48
C PHE A 508 -1.62 1.36 1.38
N THR A 509 -2.24 0.77 2.40
CA THR A 509 -2.35 -0.68 2.54
C THR A 509 -3.46 -1.28 1.67
N THR A 510 -3.28 -2.54 1.28
CA THR A 510 -4.35 -3.34 0.65
C THR A 510 -5.53 -3.51 1.61
N GLU A 511 -5.26 -3.61 2.91
CA GLU A 511 -6.27 -3.65 3.97
C GLU A 511 -7.23 -2.45 3.90
N TYR A 512 -6.71 -1.23 3.65
CA TYR A 512 -7.55 -0.03 3.57
C TYR A 512 -8.59 -0.12 2.46
N SER A 513 -8.21 -0.62 1.28
CA SER A 513 -9.12 -0.82 0.16
C SER A 513 -10.23 -1.83 0.50
N VAL A 514 -9.86 -2.94 1.14
CA VAL A 514 -10.82 -3.97 1.55
C VAL A 514 -11.72 -3.47 2.68
N ARG A 515 -11.16 -2.78 3.67
CA ARG A 515 -11.89 -2.19 4.81
C ARG A 515 -12.93 -1.18 4.36
N THR A 516 -12.57 -0.23 3.50
CA THR A 516 -13.54 0.77 3.00
C THR A 516 -14.69 0.12 2.23
N ALA A 517 -14.43 -0.95 1.50
CA ALA A 517 -15.46 -1.73 0.83
C ALA A 517 -16.39 -2.45 1.81
N MET A 518 -15.82 -3.10 2.84
CA MET A 518 -16.61 -3.75 3.90
C MET A 518 -17.47 -2.72 4.66
N GLU A 519 -16.88 -1.60 5.06
CA GLU A 519 -17.58 -0.49 5.74
C GLU A 519 -18.74 0.04 4.88
N ALA A 520 -18.53 0.22 3.57
CA ALA A 520 -19.55 0.70 2.64
C ALA A 520 -20.74 -0.26 2.53
N VAL A 521 -20.45 -1.53 2.25
CA VAL A 521 -21.50 -2.57 2.09
C VAL A 521 -22.29 -2.75 3.38
N TYR A 522 -21.58 -2.86 4.52
CA TYR A 522 -22.23 -3.11 5.80
C TYR A 522 -23.08 -1.92 6.27
N THR A 523 -22.65 -0.69 5.94
CA THR A 523 -23.42 0.52 6.30
C THR A 523 -24.65 0.70 5.42
N LEU A 524 -24.51 0.55 4.07
CA LEU A 524 -25.63 0.78 3.16
C LEU A 524 -26.71 -0.30 3.24
N LEU A 525 -26.34 -1.52 3.60
CA LEU A 525 -27.26 -2.66 3.67
C LEU A 525 -27.60 -3.11 5.10
N ASP A 526 -27.13 -2.41 6.12
CA ASP A 526 -27.32 -2.77 7.54
C ASP A 526 -26.96 -4.25 7.81
N VAL A 527 -25.81 -4.69 7.27
CA VAL A 527 -25.31 -6.04 7.52
C VAL A 527 -24.94 -6.16 9.00
N ASP A 528 -25.47 -7.17 9.67
CA ASP A 528 -25.34 -7.34 11.12
C ASP A 528 -23.99 -7.93 11.58
N ARG A 529 -23.13 -8.33 10.63
CA ARG A 529 -21.75 -8.74 10.87
C ARG A 529 -20.86 -7.51 11.07
N GLY A 530 -20.09 -7.46 12.14
CA GLY A 530 -19.25 -6.29 12.44
C GLY A 530 -18.03 -6.18 11.53
N VAL A 531 -17.58 -4.95 11.31
CA VAL A 531 -16.28 -4.68 10.68
C VAL A 531 -15.18 -4.88 11.73
N PRO A 532 -14.09 -5.64 11.48
CA PRO A 532 -12.97 -5.76 12.40
C PRO A 532 -12.38 -4.39 12.77
N GLU A 533 -12.06 -4.20 14.05
CA GLU A 533 -11.37 -2.98 14.48
C GLU A 533 -9.95 -2.93 13.90
N VAL A 534 -9.46 -1.73 13.63
CA VAL A 534 -8.06 -1.53 13.27
C VAL A 534 -7.19 -1.81 14.49
N PHE A 535 -6.19 -2.67 14.34
CA PHE A 535 -5.20 -2.86 15.39
C PHE A 535 -4.40 -1.57 15.62
N ASN A 536 -4.77 -0.86 16.65
CA ASN A 536 -4.11 0.40 17.00
C ASN A 536 -3.10 0.15 18.12
N SER A 537 -1.88 -0.15 17.73
CA SER A 537 -0.79 -0.58 18.60
C SER A 537 -0.41 0.42 19.68
N ILE A 538 -0.71 1.70 19.51
CA ILE A 538 -0.46 2.71 20.56
C ILE A 538 -1.32 2.54 21.83
N TYR A 539 -2.38 1.75 21.77
CA TYR A 539 -3.21 1.41 22.92
C TYR A 539 -2.76 0.11 23.61
N ASP A 540 -1.79 -0.61 23.04
CA ASP A 540 -1.19 -1.76 23.67
C ASP A 540 0.11 -1.38 24.39
N LEU A 541 0.06 -1.45 25.72
CA LEU A 541 1.21 -1.09 26.55
C LEU A 541 2.45 -1.97 26.29
N ARG A 542 2.27 -3.21 25.86
CA ARG A 542 3.36 -4.13 25.50
C ARG A 542 4.09 -3.62 24.27
N GLU A 543 3.33 -3.20 23.23
CA GLU A 543 3.88 -2.66 22.00
C GLU A 543 4.58 -1.32 22.24
N LEU A 544 4.02 -0.46 23.09
CA LEU A 544 4.67 0.80 23.46
C LEU A 544 5.99 0.59 24.22
N MET A 545 6.05 -0.40 25.12
CA MET A 545 7.29 -0.72 25.82
C MET A 545 8.35 -1.30 24.88
N ARG A 546 7.94 -2.21 23.99
CA ARG A 546 8.80 -2.77 22.96
C ARG A 546 9.32 -1.67 22.03
N ALA A 547 8.43 -0.79 21.55
CA ALA A 547 8.83 0.36 20.75
C ALA A 547 9.83 1.27 21.46
N MET A 548 9.63 1.54 22.76
CA MET A 548 10.56 2.32 23.57
C MET A 548 11.96 1.71 23.61
N TYR A 549 12.08 0.39 23.74
CA TYR A 549 13.36 -0.33 23.73
C TYR A 549 14.07 -0.17 22.37
N TYR A 550 13.40 -0.49 21.26
CA TYR A 550 13.99 -0.42 19.93
C TYR A 550 14.29 1.01 19.49
N MET A 551 13.40 1.97 19.75
CA MET A 551 13.62 3.39 19.43
C MET A 551 14.78 4.02 20.20
N ASN A 552 15.23 3.41 21.28
CA ASN A 552 16.41 3.82 22.05
C ASN A 552 17.61 2.88 21.82
N ASP A 553 17.75 2.34 20.62
CA ASP A 553 18.88 1.52 20.18
C ASP A 553 19.11 0.31 21.08
N GLN A 554 18.02 -0.35 21.47
CA GLN A 554 18.00 -1.58 22.29
C GLN A 554 18.68 -1.41 23.67
N LYS A 555 18.51 -0.25 24.29
CA LYS A 555 19.05 0.05 25.63
C LYS A 555 17.99 -0.18 26.70
N PRO A 556 18.38 -0.75 27.86
CA PRO A 556 17.51 -0.82 29.02
C PRO A 556 17.28 0.58 29.61
N LEU A 557 16.22 0.75 30.40
CA LEU A 557 15.88 2.03 31.04
C LEU A 557 17.00 2.63 31.90
N SER A 558 17.87 1.79 32.44
CA SER A 558 19.04 2.22 33.22
C SER A 558 20.01 3.07 32.41
N GLU A 559 20.08 2.84 31.09
CA GLU A 559 20.98 3.51 30.16
C GLU A 559 20.30 4.63 29.36
N MET A 560 18.96 4.72 29.40
CA MET A 560 18.21 5.75 28.69
C MET A 560 18.26 7.09 29.38
N GLU A 561 18.19 8.18 28.59
CA GLU A 561 17.97 9.52 29.11
C GLU A 561 16.49 9.76 29.39
N LEU A 562 16.03 9.41 30.57
CA LEU A 562 14.65 9.65 30.99
C LEU A 562 14.46 11.09 31.48
N PRO A 563 13.27 11.71 31.28
CA PRO A 563 12.95 13.03 31.80
C PRO A 563 12.69 13.04 33.32
N LEU A 564 13.48 12.27 34.07
CA LEU A 564 13.40 12.12 35.52
C LEU A 564 14.76 12.44 36.15
N PRO A 565 14.79 13.11 37.30
CA PRO A 565 16.03 13.31 38.07
C PRO A 565 16.75 11.98 38.36
N LYS A 566 18.05 11.91 38.10
CA LYS A 566 18.84 10.68 38.28
C LYS A 566 18.65 10.02 39.66
N ALA A 567 18.50 10.85 40.71
CA ALA A 567 18.30 10.36 42.08
C ALA A 567 16.97 9.61 42.29
N LEU A 568 15.95 9.87 41.49
CA LEU A 568 14.62 9.24 41.60
C LEU A 568 14.48 7.99 40.73
N ARG A 569 15.34 7.79 39.73
CA ARG A 569 15.26 6.67 38.78
C ARG A 569 15.36 5.30 39.46
N LYS A 570 16.46 5.06 40.21
CA LYS A 570 16.69 3.77 40.89
C LYS A 570 15.61 3.41 41.91
N PRO A 571 15.16 4.31 42.82
CA PRO A 571 14.09 3.99 43.76
C PRO A 571 12.74 3.71 43.09
N LEU A 572 12.44 4.40 41.98
CA LEU A 572 11.20 4.21 41.23
C LEU A 572 11.21 2.85 40.52
N LEU A 573 12.28 2.53 39.79
CA LEU A 573 12.44 1.26 39.12
C LEU A 573 12.31 0.08 40.08
N LYS A 574 12.99 0.12 41.25
CA LYS A 574 12.85 -0.92 42.31
C LYS A 574 11.42 -1.15 42.80
N LYS A 575 10.56 -0.10 42.76
CA LYS A 575 9.15 -0.26 43.13
C LYS A 575 8.36 -0.94 42.02
N VAL A 576 8.68 -0.61 40.77
CA VAL A 576 7.99 -1.14 39.58
C VAL A 576 8.42 -2.59 39.32
N GLU A 577 9.67 -2.96 39.52
CA GLU A 577 10.23 -4.30 39.28
C GLU A 577 9.40 -5.45 39.86
N LYS A 578 8.74 -5.22 41.01
CA LYS A 578 7.94 -6.21 41.73
C LYS A 578 6.46 -6.23 41.37
N THR A 579 6.07 -5.45 40.36
CA THR A 579 4.68 -5.35 39.89
C THR A 579 4.52 -6.04 38.53
N TRP A 580 3.28 -6.30 38.13
CA TRP A 580 2.97 -6.79 36.78
C TRP A 580 3.56 -5.88 35.67
N LEU A 581 3.68 -4.58 35.94
CA LEU A 581 4.33 -3.64 35.03
C LEU A 581 5.83 -3.96 34.88
N GLY A 582 6.50 -4.34 35.97
CA GLY A 582 7.89 -4.79 35.94
C GLY A 582 8.08 -6.09 35.15
N GLU A 583 7.10 -6.99 35.17
CA GLU A 583 7.11 -8.19 34.32
C GLU A 583 7.06 -7.78 32.83
N LEU A 584 6.10 -6.95 32.44
CA LEU A 584 6.00 -6.43 31.06
C LEU A 584 7.27 -5.69 30.61
N MET A 585 7.89 -4.92 31.50
CA MET A 585 9.15 -4.22 31.20
C MET A 585 10.33 -5.18 31.01
N ARG A 586 10.37 -6.30 31.72
CA ARG A 586 11.37 -7.36 31.48
C ARG A 586 11.13 -8.08 30.16
N ASP A 587 9.88 -8.40 29.85
CA ASP A 587 9.50 -9.01 28.56
C ASP A 587 9.87 -8.12 27.39
N ALA A 588 9.81 -6.80 27.59
CA ALA A 588 10.22 -5.79 26.60
C ALA A 588 11.72 -5.41 26.69
N HIS A 589 12.54 -6.14 27.46
CA HIS A 589 13.97 -5.87 27.67
C HIS A 589 14.30 -4.48 28.24
N LEU A 590 13.34 -3.78 28.81
CA LEU A 590 13.53 -2.48 29.44
C LEU A 590 14.11 -2.56 30.86
N LEU A 591 13.95 -3.70 31.52
CA LEU A 591 14.58 -4.05 32.81
C LEU A 591 15.49 -5.27 32.64
N GLU A 592 16.59 -5.29 33.41
CA GLU A 592 17.53 -6.44 33.47
C GLU A 592 16.90 -7.65 34.16
#